data_e654c13caafa372f199f77a505eaf4be
#
_entry.id   e654c13caafa372f199f77a505eaf4be
#
_cell.length_a   1.000
_cell.length_b   1.000
_cell.length_c   1.000
_cell.angle_alpha   90.00
_cell.angle_beta   90.00
_cell.angle_gamma   90.00
#
_symmetry.space_group_name_H-M   'P 1'
#
loop_
_entity.id
_entity.type
_entity.pdbx_description
1 polymer ?
#
loop_
_entity_poly.entity_id
_entity_poly.type
_entity_poly.pdbx_seq_one_letter_code
_entity_poly.pdbx_strand_id
1 'polypeptide(L)'
;MLRLLSAIGQDSAITQRSLSGELGIALGLANAYLKRCAKKGLIKVRQVPLNRYAYYLTPKGFSEKSRLTAEYLKVSFNFFRDARAECSALLEHAGKQGRRRIALVGAGELAEIAVLSSGDIDVDIVCVIDGQIGLRRCAGKPVVGDLAAALCLARASGGLDGFLITDTLAPQRRYDRMVAESADAGFQADWIMAPHLLRITHVEAAPALVAAK
;
A
#
# COMPACT_ATOMS: atom_id res chain seq x y z
N MET A 1 -6.59 -13.85 -12.80
CA MET A 1 -6.16 -15.15 -13.41
C MET A 1 -5.23 -15.91 -12.47
N LEU A 2 -4.11 -15.34 -12.07
CA LEU A 2 -3.14 -16.01 -11.18
C LEU A 2 -3.79 -16.59 -9.91
N ARG A 3 -4.54 -15.78 -9.13
CA ARG A 3 -5.23 -16.24 -7.90
C ARG A 3 -6.15 -17.46 -8.15
N LEU A 4 -6.89 -17.46 -9.28
CA LEU A 4 -7.76 -18.59 -9.64
C LEU A 4 -6.96 -19.87 -9.92
N LEU A 5 -5.88 -19.79 -10.71
CA LEU A 5 -5.02 -20.95 -10.99
C LEU A 5 -4.30 -21.42 -9.71
N SER A 6 -3.97 -20.51 -8.80
CA SER A 6 -3.36 -20.85 -7.51
C SER A 6 -4.33 -21.60 -6.60
N ALA A 7 -5.56 -21.11 -6.44
CA ALA A 7 -6.60 -21.77 -5.66
C ALA A 7 -6.90 -23.20 -6.17
N ILE A 8 -7.05 -23.37 -7.49
CA ILE A 8 -7.24 -24.71 -8.11
C ILE A 8 -6.03 -25.61 -7.91
N GLY A 9 -4.83 -25.05 -7.93
CA GLY A 9 -3.61 -25.84 -7.72
C GLY A 9 -3.39 -26.27 -6.26
N GLN A 10 -4.00 -25.58 -5.31
CA GLN A 10 -3.97 -25.92 -3.89
C GLN A 10 -5.07 -26.92 -3.52
N ASP A 11 -6.28 -26.72 -4.03
CA ASP A 11 -7.42 -27.60 -3.79
C ASP A 11 -8.18 -27.88 -5.08
N SER A 12 -8.06 -29.12 -5.60
CA SER A 12 -8.79 -29.58 -6.80
C SER A 12 -10.28 -29.78 -6.56
N ALA A 13 -10.73 -29.92 -5.31
CA ALA A 13 -12.13 -30.10 -4.91
C ALA A 13 -12.84 -28.78 -4.60
N ILE A 14 -12.16 -27.66 -4.79
CA ILE A 14 -12.69 -26.32 -4.53
C ILE A 14 -14.01 -26.10 -5.28
N THR A 15 -15.04 -25.62 -4.58
CA THR A 15 -16.34 -25.33 -5.20
C THR A 15 -16.33 -23.95 -5.85
N GLN A 16 -17.21 -23.73 -6.84
CA GLN A 16 -17.38 -22.42 -7.47
C GLN A 16 -17.73 -21.32 -6.45
N ARG A 17 -18.54 -21.66 -5.43
CA ARG A 17 -18.92 -20.72 -4.37
C ARG A 17 -17.74 -20.40 -3.46
N SER A 18 -16.96 -21.40 -3.02
CA SER A 18 -15.76 -21.19 -2.24
C SER A 18 -14.74 -20.38 -3.01
N LEU A 19 -14.52 -20.70 -4.29
CA LEU A 19 -13.62 -19.94 -5.17
C LEU A 19 -14.07 -18.48 -5.33
N SER A 20 -15.37 -18.21 -5.45
CA SER A 20 -15.87 -16.83 -5.54
C SER A 20 -15.60 -16.05 -4.25
N GLY A 21 -15.78 -16.67 -3.09
CA GLY A 21 -15.46 -16.10 -1.78
C GLY A 21 -13.97 -15.82 -1.62
N GLU A 22 -13.10 -16.78 -1.95
CA GLU A 22 -11.64 -16.64 -1.86
C GLU A 22 -11.09 -15.55 -2.80
N LEU A 23 -11.68 -15.42 -3.99
CA LEU A 23 -11.31 -14.40 -4.95
C LEU A 23 -11.92 -13.02 -4.65
N GLY A 24 -12.94 -12.95 -3.80
CA GLY A 24 -13.69 -11.72 -3.52
C GLY A 24 -14.51 -11.23 -4.72
N ILE A 25 -15.05 -12.13 -5.55
CA ILE A 25 -15.80 -11.80 -6.77
C ILE A 25 -17.17 -12.49 -6.80
N ALA A 26 -18.11 -11.96 -7.59
CA ALA A 26 -19.41 -12.58 -7.79
C ALA A 26 -19.30 -13.99 -8.40
N LEU A 27 -20.18 -14.90 -7.99
CA LEU A 27 -20.21 -16.31 -8.44
C LEU A 27 -20.28 -16.43 -9.98
N GLY A 28 -21.10 -15.59 -10.63
CA GLY A 28 -21.19 -15.56 -12.10
C GLY A 28 -19.86 -15.23 -12.78
N LEU A 29 -19.08 -14.31 -12.20
CA LEU A 29 -17.77 -13.93 -12.71
C LEU A 29 -16.74 -15.05 -12.48
N ALA A 30 -16.77 -15.72 -11.32
CA ALA A 30 -15.92 -16.89 -11.06
C ALA A 30 -16.19 -17.99 -12.10
N ASN A 31 -17.47 -18.27 -12.41
CA ASN A 31 -17.87 -19.24 -13.44
C ASN A 31 -17.39 -18.84 -14.84
N ALA A 32 -17.49 -17.57 -15.20
CA ALA A 32 -16.99 -17.06 -16.48
C ALA A 32 -15.47 -17.27 -16.60
N TYR A 33 -14.72 -17.01 -15.54
CA TYR A 33 -13.27 -17.25 -15.51
C TYR A 33 -12.93 -18.75 -15.60
N LEU A 34 -13.64 -19.62 -14.89
CA LEU A 34 -13.45 -21.07 -14.98
C LEU A 34 -13.70 -21.59 -16.41
N LYS A 35 -14.82 -21.18 -17.04
CA LYS A 35 -15.12 -21.53 -18.45
C LYS A 35 -14.01 -21.04 -19.39
N ARG A 36 -13.52 -19.82 -19.19
CA ARG A 36 -12.41 -19.28 -19.99
C ARG A 36 -11.12 -20.07 -19.80
N CYS A 37 -10.78 -20.46 -18.56
CA CYS A 37 -9.61 -21.30 -18.28
C CYS A 37 -9.72 -22.68 -18.91
N ALA A 38 -10.89 -23.31 -18.85
CA ALA A 38 -11.17 -24.60 -19.50
C ALA A 38 -11.04 -24.48 -21.03
N LYS A 39 -11.66 -23.44 -21.64
CA LYS A 39 -11.54 -23.17 -23.09
C LYS A 39 -10.10 -22.94 -23.54
N LYS A 40 -9.27 -22.29 -22.71
CA LYS A 40 -7.84 -22.10 -22.99
C LYS A 40 -6.98 -23.34 -22.73
N GLY A 41 -7.58 -24.42 -22.23
CA GLY A 41 -6.87 -25.64 -21.87
C GLY A 41 -5.94 -25.50 -20.65
N LEU A 42 -6.20 -24.52 -19.77
CA LEU A 42 -5.40 -24.29 -18.55
C LEU A 42 -5.87 -25.18 -17.40
N ILE A 43 -7.16 -25.54 -17.40
CA ILE A 43 -7.75 -26.44 -16.41
C ILE A 43 -8.54 -27.54 -17.10
N LYS A 44 -8.60 -28.71 -16.47
CA LYS A 44 -9.50 -29.81 -16.79
C LYS A 44 -10.61 -29.86 -15.76
N VAL A 45 -11.84 -29.95 -16.21
CA VAL A 45 -13.04 -30.08 -15.35
C VAL A 45 -13.48 -31.52 -15.38
N ARG A 46 -13.69 -32.10 -14.20
CA ARG A 46 -14.22 -33.49 -14.07
C ARG A 46 -15.46 -33.44 -13.20
N GLN A 47 -16.53 -34.08 -13.66
CA GLN A 47 -17.70 -34.30 -12.83
C GLN A 47 -17.41 -35.44 -11.85
N VAL A 48 -17.72 -35.23 -10.58
CA VAL A 48 -17.56 -36.19 -9.50
C VAL A 48 -18.91 -36.49 -8.86
N PRO A 49 -19.08 -37.60 -8.11
CA PRO A 49 -20.36 -37.97 -7.48
C PRO A 49 -20.99 -36.79 -6.74
N LEU A 50 -22.32 -36.77 -6.56
CA LEU A 50 -23.13 -35.72 -5.95
C LEU A 50 -23.20 -34.41 -6.76
N ASN A 51 -23.14 -34.48 -8.09
CA ASN A 51 -23.23 -33.32 -8.99
C ASN A 51 -22.21 -32.20 -8.69
N ARG A 52 -21.00 -32.59 -8.23
CA ARG A 52 -19.89 -31.67 -8.00
C ARG A 52 -18.93 -31.68 -9.18
N TYR A 53 -18.15 -30.62 -9.29
CA TYR A 53 -17.06 -30.51 -10.26
C TYR A 53 -15.73 -30.44 -9.51
N ALA A 54 -14.74 -31.18 -10.00
CA ALA A 54 -13.35 -31.06 -9.60
C ALA A 54 -12.57 -30.38 -10.73
N TYR A 55 -11.65 -29.54 -10.36
CA TYR A 55 -10.84 -28.74 -11.27
C TYR A 55 -9.38 -29.12 -11.11
N TYR A 56 -8.69 -29.38 -12.20
CA TYR A 56 -7.29 -29.77 -12.21
C TYR A 56 -6.51 -28.88 -13.14
N LEU A 57 -5.32 -28.43 -12.73
CA LEU A 57 -4.41 -27.76 -13.63
C LEU A 57 -3.89 -28.75 -14.67
N THR A 58 -3.86 -28.32 -15.92
CA THR A 58 -3.14 -29.03 -16.98
C THR A 58 -1.66 -28.66 -16.93
N PRO A 59 -0.74 -29.37 -17.61
CA PRO A 59 0.64 -28.94 -17.77
C PRO A 59 0.75 -27.50 -18.30
N LYS A 60 -0.11 -27.13 -19.27
CA LYS A 60 -0.24 -25.76 -19.75
C LYS A 60 -0.70 -24.79 -18.67
N GLY A 61 -1.63 -25.21 -17.81
CA GLY A 61 -2.08 -24.40 -16.67
C GLY A 61 -1.00 -24.17 -15.63
N PHE A 62 -0.17 -25.17 -15.35
CA PHE A 62 1.01 -25.02 -14.50
C PHE A 62 2.00 -24.03 -15.08
N SER A 63 2.35 -24.15 -16.35
CA SER A 63 3.26 -23.22 -17.03
C SER A 63 2.73 -21.80 -16.99
N GLU A 64 1.44 -21.59 -17.26
CA GLU A 64 0.81 -20.27 -17.22
C GLU A 64 0.75 -19.72 -15.79
N LYS A 65 0.46 -20.54 -14.78
CA LYS A 65 0.54 -20.13 -13.37
C LYS A 65 1.95 -19.65 -13.02
N SER A 66 2.98 -20.42 -13.38
CA SER A 66 4.38 -20.05 -13.11
C SER A 66 4.78 -18.75 -13.81
N ARG A 67 4.40 -18.59 -15.07
CA ARG A 67 4.63 -17.36 -15.83
C ARG A 67 3.99 -16.13 -15.15
N LEU A 68 2.71 -16.25 -14.78
CA LEU A 68 1.98 -15.17 -14.10
C LEU A 68 2.55 -14.87 -12.71
N THR A 69 3.04 -15.90 -11.99
CA THR A 69 3.71 -15.71 -10.70
C THR A 69 5.01 -14.93 -10.88
N ALA A 70 5.83 -15.29 -11.85
CA ALA A 70 7.07 -14.57 -12.15
C ALA A 70 6.81 -13.12 -12.57
N GLU A 71 5.78 -12.88 -13.38
CA GLU A 71 5.38 -11.53 -13.78
C GLU A 71 4.90 -10.70 -12.57
N TYR A 72 4.06 -11.29 -11.70
CA TYR A 72 3.62 -10.64 -10.47
C TYR A 72 4.79 -10.26 -9.55
N LEU A 73 5.73 -11.19 -9.33
CA LEU A 73 6.92 -10.93 -8.53
C LEU A 73 7.78 -9.83 -9.13
N LYS A 74 7.98 -9.84 -10.45
CA LYS A 74 8.72 -8.78 -11.14
C LYS A 74 8.09 -7.40 -10.92
N VAL A 75 6.77 -7.28 -11.05
CA VAL A 75 6.06 -6.03 -10.81
C VAL A 75 6.18 -5.60 -9.35
N SER A 76 6.01 -6.53 -8.40
CA SER A 76 6.14 -6.26 -6.97
C SER A 76 7.55 -5.81 -6.58
N PHE A 77 8.59 -6.46 -7.11
CA PHE A 77 9.98 -6.05 -6.83
C PHE A 77 10.34 -4.72 -7.48
N ASN A 78 9.80 -4.41 -8.65
CA ASN A 78 10.00 -3.09 -9.25
C ASN A 78 9.36 -2.01 -8.38
N PHE A 79 8.09 -2.20 -8.00
CA PHE A 79 7.40 -1.29 -7.09
C PHE A 79 8.19 -1.08 -5.79
N PHE A 80 8.67 -2.16 -5.16
CA PHE A 80 9.47 -2.05 -3.93
C PHE A 80 10.74 -1.22 -4.13
N ARG A 81 11.47 -1.44 -5.23
CA ARG A 81 12.69 -0.69 -5.54
C ARG A 81 12.41 0.79 -5.79
N ASP A 82 11.38 1.09 -6.57
CA ASP A 82 10.99 2.46 -6.89
C ASP A 82 10.52 3.20 -5.63
N ALA A 83 9.66 2.55 -4.83
CA ALA A 83 9.18 3.09 -3.55
C ALA A 83 10.33 3.34 -2.57
N ARG A 84 11.28 2.40 -2.45
CA ARG A 84 12.47 2.55 -1.59
C ARG A 84 13.33 3.72 -2.05
N ALA A 85 13.59 3.83 -3.36
CA ALA A 85 14.41 4.91 -3.91
C ALA A 85 13.76 6.29 -3.67
N GLU A 86 12.45 6.41 -3.91
CA GLU A 86 11.74 7.67 -3.67
C GLU A 86 11.67 8.03 -2.18
N CYS A 87 11.35 7.07 -1.30
CA CYS A 87 11.35 7.30 0.15
C CYS A 87 12.75 7.71 0.65
N SER A 88 13.81 7.01 0.23
CA SER A 88 15.18 7.37 0.61
C SER A 88 15.54 8.80 0.17
N ALA A 89 15.26 9.16 -1.08
CA ALA A 89 15.55 10.48 -1.61
C ALA A 89 14.82 11.61 -0.84
N LEU A 90 13.55 11.40 -0.48
CA LEU A 90 12.76 12.35 0.29
C LEU A 90 13.30 12.49 1.73
N LEU A 91 13.62 11.38 2.38
CA LEU A 91 14.17 11.39 3.74
C LEU A 91 15.57 12.00 3.78
N GLU A 92 16.44 11.71 2.81
CA GLU A 92 17.74 12.36 2.68
C GLU A 92 17.60 13.87 2.46
N HIS A 93 16.66 14.29 1.61
CA HIS A 93 16.37 15.70 1.39
C HIS A 93 15.92 16.38 2.69
N ALA A 94 15.01 15.77 3.44
CA ALA A 94 14.57 16.25 4.74
C ALA A 94 15.75 16.38 5.72
N GLY A 95 16.59 15.35 5.83
CA GLY A 95 17.78 15.37 6.69
C GLY A 95 18.76 16.48 6.35
N LYS A 96 19.01 16.75 5.05
CA LYS A 96 19.85 17.88 4.58
C LYS A 96 19.28 19.24 4.95
N GLN A 97 17.96 19.34 5.11
CA GLN A 97 17.27 20.55 5.58
C GLN A 97 17.18 20.63 7.12
N GLY A 98 17.79 19.70 7.85
CA GLY A 98 17.74 19.63 9.31
C GLY A 98 16.45 19.02 9.88
N ARG A 99 15.57 18.48 9.03
CA ARG A 99 14.32 17.81 9.41
C ARG A 99 14.60 16.34 9.69
N ARG A 100 14.82 16.00 10.95
CA ARG A 100 15.28 14.66 11.32
C ARG A 100 14.23 13.78 11.95
N ARG A 101 13.11 14.36 12.43
CA ARG A 101 12.05 13.63 13.13
C ARG A 101 10.79 13.65 12.28
N ILE A 102 10.55 12.58 11.56
CA ILE A 102 9.48 12.47 10.57
C ILE A 102 8.38 11.56 11.09
N ALA A 103 7.13 11.96 10.93
CA ALA A 103 5.98 11.07 11.08
C ALA A 103 5.52 10.56 9.70
N LEU A 104 5.21 9.27 9.61
CA LEU A 104 4.58 8.71 8.41
C LEU A 104 3.06 8.90 8.50
N VAL A 105 2.40 9.06 7.37
CA VAL A 105 0.95 9.29 7.29
C VAL A 105 0.30 8.22 6.43
N GLY A 106 -0.31 7.23 7.10
CA GLY A 106 -0.87 6.01 6.51
C GLY A 106 -0.02 4.78 6.82
N ALA A 107 -0.60 3.79 7.52
CA ALA A 107 0.04 2.52 7.81
C ALA A 107 -0.21 1.54 6.65
N GLY A 108 0.82 0.81 6.24
CA GLY A 108 0.78 -0.17 5.15
C GLY A 108 2.17 -0.44 4.59
N GLU A 109 2.22 -1.13 3.45
CA GLU A 109 3.47 -1.59 2.83
C GLU A 109 4.42 -0.42 2.51
N LEU A 110 3.91 0.74 2.08
CA LEU A 110 4.75 1.90 1.80
C LEU A 110 5.34 2.50 3.07
N ALA A 111 4.61 2.48 4.19
CA ALA A 111 5.15 2.89 5.48
C ALA A 111 6.27 1.96 5.96
N GLU A 112 6.11 0.64 5.76
CA GLU A 112 7.15 -0.34 6.08
C GLU A 112 8.41 -0.09 5.22
N ILE A 113 8.25 0.18 3.93
CA ILE A 113 9.33 0.53 3.02
C ILE A 113 10.03 1.82 3.49
N ALA A 114 9.27 2.85 3.89
CA ALA A 114 9.83 4.11 4.37
C ALA A 114 10.65 3.92 5.65
N VAL A 115 10.16 3.11 6.61
CA VAL A 115 10.92 2.76 7.82
C VAL A 115 12.21 2.03 7.48
N LEU A 116 12.16 1.04 6.57
CA LEU A 116 13.38 0.33 6.12
C LEU A 116 14.35 1.27 5.40
N SER A 117 13.84 2.26 4.68
CA SER A 117 14.66 3.25 3.95
C SER A 117 15.36 4.24 4.90
N SER A 118 14.82 4.49 6.09
CA SER A 118 15.42 5.43 7.04
C SER A 118 16.65 4.88 7.77
N GLY A 119 16.89 3.55 7.71
CA GLY A 119 17.93 2.90 8.52
C GLY A 119 19.37 3.37 8.27
N ASP A 120 19.67 3.83 7.05
CA ASP A 120 20.99 4.33 6.65
C ASP A 120 21.05 5.87 6.54
N ILE A 121 19.97 6.56 6.96
CA ILE A 121 19.80 8.01 6.80
C ILE A 121 19.70 8.65 8.20
N ASP A 122 20.27 9.83 8.39
CA ASP A 122 20.20 10.59 9.66
C ASP A 122 18.80 11.22 9.85
N VAL A 123 17.78 10.37 9.81
CA VAL A 123 16.36 10.70 10.01
C VAL A 123 15.71 9.61 10.85
N ASP A 124 15.01 9.98 11.91
CA ASP A 124 14.22 9.07 12.73
C ASP A 124 12.74 9.13 12.35
N ILE A 125 12.15 7.98 12.09
CA ILE A 125 10.70 7.83 11.96
C ILE A 125 10.13 7.69 13.37
N VAL A 126 9.47 8.74 13.86
CA VAL A 126 8.96 8.80 15.23
C VAL A 126 7.71 7.94 15.40
N CYS A 127 6.76 8.04 14.48
CA CYS A 127 5.49 7.31 14.53
C CYS A 127 4.84 7.21 13.14
N VAL A 128 3.77 6.44 13.08
CA VAL A 128 2.86 6.36 11.93
C VAL A 128 1.48 6.88 12.35
N ILE A 129 0.91 7.80 11.61
CA ILE A 129 -0.41 8.38 11.85
C ILE A 129 -1.43 7.61 11.01
N ASP A 130 -2.29 6.80 11.66
CA ASP A 130 -3.39 6.12 11.00
C ASP A 130 -4.51 5.73 11.98
N GLY A 131 -5.64 6.41 11.89
CA GLY A 131 -6.82 6.14 12.74
C GLY A 131 -7.74 5.04 12.23
N GLN A 132 -7.48 4.45 11.06
CA GLN A 132 -8.42 3.52 10.42
C GLN A 132 -8.06 2.04 10.58
N ILE A 133 -6.78 1.71 10.72
CA ILE A 133 -6.29 0.32 10.64
C ILE A 133 -6.31 -0.42 11.98
N GLY A 134 -6.44 0.28 13.13
CA GLY A 134 -6.44 -0.34 14.45
C GLY A 134 -5.12 -1.06 14.83
N LEU A 135 -4.06 -0.89 14.05
CA LEU A 135 -2.74 -1.42 14.34
C LEU A 135 -2.09 -0.61 15.46
N ARG A 136 -1.40 -1.26 16.37
CA ARG A 136 -0.60 -0.60 17.39
C ARG A 136 0.83 -0.29 16.92
N ARG A 137 1.34 -1.04 15.95
CA ARG A 137 2.70 -0.89 15.39
C ARG A 137 2.71 -1.17 13.90
N CYS A 138 3.55 -0.43 13.17
CA CYS A 138 3.88 -0.65 11.78
C CYS A 138 5.40 -0.60 11.64
N ALA A 139 6.03 -1.66 11.13
CA ALA A 139 7.49 -1.82 11.02
C ALA A 139 8.25 -1.45 12.32
N GLY A 140 7.71 -1.86 13.48
CA GLY A 140 8.31 -1.56 14.78
C GLY A 140 8.03 -0.16 15.33
N LYS A 141 7.53 0.78 14.53
CA LYS A 141 7.16 2.14 14.96
C LYS A 141 5.73 2.19 15.53
N PRO A 142 5.45 3.02 16.55
CA PRO A 142 4.12 3.16 17.11
C PRO A 142 3.14 3.74 16.08
N VAL A 143 1.90 3.24 16.07
CA VAL A 143 0.80 3.81 15.27
C VAL A 143 -0.10 4.61 16.19
N VAL A 144 -0.41 5.83 15.81
CA VAL A 144 -1.28 6.78 16.53
C VAL A 144 -2.46 7.20 15.65
N GLY A 145 -3.57 7.59 16.27
CA GLY A 145 -4.82 7.82 15.56
C GLY A 145 -4.86 9.11 14.73
N ASP A 146 -4.17 10.15 15.18
CA ASP A 146 -4.25 11.50 14.60
C ASP A 146 -2.97 12.32 14.85
N LEU A 147 -2.94 13.52 14.29
CA LEU A 147 -1.82 14.45 14.43
C LEU A 147 -1.60 14.87 15.89
N ALA A 148 -2.66 15.09 16.66
CA ALA A 148 -2.53 15.54 18.05
C ALA A 148 -1.82 14.47 18.91
N ALA A 149 -2.18 13.20 18.73
CA ALA A 149 -1.52 12.08 19.38
C ALA A 149 -0.05 11.94 18.94
N ALA A 150 0.25 12.17 17.64
CA ALA A 150 1.62 12.16 17.13
C ALA A 150 2.47 13.26 17.74
N LEU A 151 1.96 14.47 17.83
CA LEU A 151 2.64 15.59 18.47
C LEU A 151 2.87 15.35 19.97
N CYS A 152 1.88 14.77 20.66
CA CYS A 152 2.01 14.41 22.07
C CYS A 152 3.13 13.38 22.27
N LEU A 153 3.14 12.32 21.45
CA LEU A 153 4.17 11.29 21.51
C LEU A 153 5.57 11.85 21.22
N ALA A 154 5.69 12.72 20.22
CA ALA A 154 6.96 13.28 19.77
C ALA A 154 7.57 14.30 20.75
N ARG A 155 6.81 14.83 21.72
CA ARG A 155 7.31 15.81 22.70
C ARG A 155 8.53 15.31 23.45
N ALA A 156 8.55 14.05 23.83
CA ALA A 156 9.67 13.43 24.53
C ALA A 156 10.95 13.33 23.68
N SER A 157 10.80 13.31 22.34
CA SER A 157 11.89 13.21 21.36
C SER A 157 12.27 14.56 20.76
N GLY A 158 11.69 15.67 21.26
CA GLY A 158 11.97 17.04 20.78
C GLY A 158 11.03 17.53 19.67
N GLY A 159 9.88 16.88 19.44
CA GLY A 159 8.85 17.25 18.47
C GLY A 159 8.94 16.53 17.13
N LEU A 160 8.18 16.99 16.16
CA LEU A 160 8.23 16.55 14.76
C LEU A 160 8.79 17.66 13.87
N ASP A 161 9.50 17.28 12.82
CA ASP A 161 10.10 18.20 11.85
C ASP A 161 9.43 18.09 10.47
N GLY A 162 8.58 17.08 10.24
CA GLY A 162 7.87 16.92 9.00
C GLY A 162 7.08 15.61 8.90
N PHE A 163 6.47 15.43 7.74
CA PHE A 163 5.58 14.29 7.46
C PHE A 163 5.90 13.67 6.10
N LEU A 164 5.77 12.35 6.00
CA LEU A 164 5.86 11.63 4.74
C LEU A 164 4.55 10.86 4.50
N ILE A 165 3.85 11.16 3.41
CA ILE A 165 2.63 10.45 3.04
C ILE A 165 2.99 9.04 2.57
N THR A 166 2.35 8.05 3.19
CA THR A 166 2.54 6.63 2.90
C THR A 166 1.23 5.87 2.68
N ASP A 167 0.08 6.58 2.67
CA ASP A 167 -1.22 6.01 2.36
C ASP A 167 -1.34 5.73 0.85
N THR A 168 -1.53 4.45 0.49
CA THR A 168 -1.70 4.00 -0.90
C THR A 168 -3.16 3.84 -1.34
N LEU A 169 -4.12 3.92 -0.40
CA LEU A 169 -5.55 3.71 -0.68
C LEU A 169 -6.24 5.01 -1.10
N ALA A 170 -5.95 6.11 -0.43
CA ALA A 170 -6.53 7.41 -0.70
C ALA A 170 -5.48 8.54 -0.53
N PRO A 171 -4.36 8.50 -1.27
CA PRO A 171 -3.21 9.35 -1.01
C PRO A 171 -3.50 10.84 -1.11
N GLN A 172 -4.25 11.30 -2.14
CA GLN A 172 -4.61 12.71 -2.29
C GLN A 172 -5.44 13.20 -1.11
N ARG A 173 -6.47 12.48 -0.74
CA ARG A 173 -7.33 12.86 0.40
C ARG A 173 -6.55 12.92 1.71
N ARG A 174 -5.60 12.00 1.89
CA ARG A 174 -4.75 11.97 3.08
C ARG A 174 -3.78 13.15 3.12
N TYR A 175 -3.21 13.49 1.97
CA TYR A 175 -2.34 14.66 1.81
C TYR A 175 -3.11 15.96 2.11
N ASP A 176 -4.26 16.17 1.46
CA ASP A 176 -5.06 17.40 1.63
C ASP A 176 -5.48 17.60 3.09
N ARG A 177 -5.89 16.51 3.74
CA ARG A 177 -6.22 16.51 5.16
C ARG A 177 -5.02 16.86 6.04
N MET A 178 -3.85 16.27 5.76
CA MET A 178 -2.63 16.54 6.52
C MET A 178 -2.17 17.99 6.35
N VAL A 179 -2.28 18.56 5.15
CA VAL A 179 -1.99 19.98 4.89
C VAL A 179 -2.88 20.88 5.76
N ALA A 180 -4.18 20.61 5.82
CA ALA A 180 -5.11 21.40 6.63
C ALA A 180 -4.81 21.27 8.13
N GLU A 181 -4.70 20.04 8.66
CA GLU A 181 -4.47 19.78 10.09
C GLU A 181 -3.09 20.28 10.57
N SER A 182 -2.07 20.21 9.73
CA SER A 182 -0.71 20.61 10.09
C SER A 182 -0.52 22.14 10.07
N ALA A 183 -1.25 22.87 9.22
CA ALA A 183 -1.24 24.31 9.19
C ALA A 183 -1.69 24.91 10.54
N ASP A 184 -2.74 24.34 11.15
CA ASP A 184 -3.23 24.74 12.48
C ASP A 184 -2.19 24.47 13.58
N ALA A 185 -1.31 23.49 13.37
CA ALA A 185 -0.20 23.16 14.29
C ALA A 185 1.10 23.92 14.01
N GLY A 186 1.10 24.85 13.03
CA GLY A 186 2.24 25.69 12.69
C GLY A 186 3.26 25.08 11.73
N PHE A 187 2.92 23.98 11.06
CA PHE A 187 3.77 23.39 10.03
C PHE A 187 3.52 24.02 8.66
N GLN A 188 4.56 24.14 7.86
CA GLN A 188 4.45 24.62 6.49
C GLN A 188 4.11 23.47 5.54
N ALA A 189 3.45 23.75 4.43
CA ALA A 189 3.02 22.74 3.46
C ALA A 189 4.21 21.97 2.84
N ASP A 190 5.37 22.61 2.68
CA ASP A 190 6.61 22.00 2.18
C ASP A 190 7.26 21.00 3.17
N TRP A 191 6.74 20.91 4.41
CA TRP A 191 7.15 19.89 5.38
C TRP A 191 6.38 18.57 5.22
N ILE A 192 5.41 18.55 4.31
CA ILE A 192 4.63 17.36 3.96
C ILE A 192 5.13 16.81 2.65
N MET A 193 5.92 15.77 2.74
CA MET A 193 6.53 15.09 1.59
C MET A 193 5.63 13.97 1.09
N ALA A 194 5.65 13.72 -0.22
CA ALA A 194 4.93 12.63 -0.83
C ALA A 194 5.75 12.00 -1.97
N PRO A 195 5.90 10.67 -1.99
CA PRO A 195 6.51 9.99 -3.12
C PRO A 195 5.73 10.22 -4.43
N HIS A 196 6.43 10.39 -5.54
CA HIS A 196 5.81 10.59 -6.86
C HIS A 196 4.93 9.42 -7.30
N LEU A 197 5.25 8.21 -6.86
CA LEU A 197 4.45 7.01 -7.13
C LEU A 197 2.99 7.13 -6.66
N LEU A 198 2.72 7.97 -5.64
CA LEU A 198 1.37 8.24 -5.14
C LEU A 198 0.56 9.17 -6.03
N ARG A 199 1.19 9.84 -7.02
CA ARG A 199 0.56 10.76 -7.98
C ARG A 199 -0.29 11.85 -7.31
N ILE A 200 0.18 12.36 -6.18
CA ILE A 200 -0.49 13.45 -5.46
C ILE A 200 -0.28 14.75 -6.23
N THR A 201 -1.36 15.48 -6.43
CA THR A 201 -1.31 16.84 -6.97
C THR A 201 -1.06 17.79 -5.80
N HIS A 202 0.11 18.43 -5.75
CA HIS A 202 0.39 19.46 -4.77
C HIS A 202 -0.46 20.69 -5.09
N VAL A 203 -1.29 21.13 -4.15
CA VAL A 203 -1.95 22.43 -4.24
C VAL A 203 -0.89 23.46 -3.89
N GLU A 204 -0.40 24.22 -4.86
CA GLU A 204 0.38 25.43 -4.57
C GLU A 204 -0.47 26.29 -3.64
N ALA A 205 0.08 26.64 -2.48
CA ALA A 205 -0.56 27.60 -1.58
C ALA A 205 -0.82 28.88 -2.39
N ALA A 206 -2.11 29.23 -2.56
CA ALA A 206 -2.46 30.47 -3.23
C ALA A 206 -1.67 31.62 -2.57
N PRO A 207 -1.00 32.49 -3.35
CA PRO A 207 -0.26 33.60 -2.76
C PRO A 207 -1.22 34.41 -1.89
N ALA A 208 -0.83 34.60 -0.61
CA ALA A 208 -1.59 35.39 0.30
C ALA A 208 -1.90 36.75 -0.35
N LEU A 209 -3.18 37.06 -0.57
CA LEU A 209 -3.63 38.38 -1.01
C LEU A 209 -3.10 39.39 0.02
N VAL A 210 -2.03 40.05 -0.35
CA VAL A 210 -1.53 41.23 0.37
C VAL A 210 -2.66 42.24 0.31
N ALA A 211 -3.38 42.42 1.42
CA ALA A 211 -4.35 43.46 1.57
C ALA A 211 -3.61 44.80 1.44
N ALA A 212 -3.71 45.41 0.26
CA ALA A 212 -3.32 46.79 0.07
C ALA A 212 -4.24 47.69 0.91
N LYS A 213 -3.59 48.45 1.82
CA LYS A 213 -4.22 49.55 2.52
C LYS A 213 -4.54 50.67 1.55
#